data_0e25f25e332f4b0ef44422cfa0c2b137
#
_entry.id   0e25f25e332f4b0ef44422cfa0c2b137
#
_cell.length_a   1.000
_cell.length_b   1.000
_cell.length_c   1.000
_cell.angle_alpha   90.00
_cell.angle_beta   90.00
_cell.angle_gamma   90.00
#
_symmetry.space_group_name_H-M   'P 1'
#
loop_
_entity.id
_entity.type
_entity.pdbx_description
1 polymer ?
#
loop_
_entity_poly.entity_id
_entity_poly.type
_entity_poly.pdbx_seq_one_letter_code
_entity_poly.pdbx_strand_id
1 'polypeptide(L)'
;MQFPRCSGKNNYMDRIATLSELLTQDPNNAFARYGLAMEHSNAGDFARALDEFGKLLAANPDYVPGYQMAAQTLVKAARPSEAKSMLENGIASAQRKGDSHAESEMQAMLDEIGS
;
A
#
# COMPACT_ATOMS: atom_id res chain seq x y z
N MET A 1 -31.02 -20.03 -7.69
CA MET A 1 -30.63 -19.70 -7.71
C MET A 1 -29.76 -19.09 -7.68
N GLN A 2 -29.34 -18.93 -7.66
CA GLN A 2 -28.62 -18.43 -7.65
C GLN A 2 -27.87 -17.89 -7.45
N PHE A 3 -27.57 -17.68 -7.47
CA PHE A 3 -26.87 -17.16 -7.37
C PHE A 3 -26.14 -16.41 -7.32
N PRO A 4 -26.01 -15.91 -7.18
CA PRO A 4 -25.32 -15.26 -7.28
C PRO A 4 -24.45 -14.82 -7.00
N ARG A 5 -24.23 -14.88 -6.73
CA ARG A 5 -23.41 -14.49 -6.42
C ARG A 5 -22.56 -14.14 -6.84
N CYS A 6 -22.73 -14.50 -7.00
CA CYS A 6 -21.59 -14.17 -7.71
C CYS A 6 -21.21 -12.83 -7.60
N SER A 7 -22.02 -12.24 -7.56
CA SER A 7 -21.81 -10.91 -7.54
C SER A 7 -20.82 -10.48 -6.56
N GLY A 8 -20.91 -10.84 -5.41
CA GLY A 8 -20.00 -10.37 -4.41
C GLY A 8 -18.59 -10.85 -4.55
N LYS A 9 -18.41 -11.79 -5.39
CA LYS A 9 -17.14 -12.47 -5.46
C LYS A 9 -15.97 -11.61 -5.78
N ASN A 10 -16.16 -10.50 -6.43
CA ASN A 10 -15.04 -9.66 -6.80
C ASN A 10 -14.97 -8.37 -6.05
N ASN A 11 -15.83 -8.19 -5.05
CA ASN A 11 -15.76 -6.93 -4.38
C ASN A 11 -14.65 -6.94 -3.33
N TYR A 12 -14.22 -5.73 -2.97
CA TYR A 12 -13.09 -5.58 -2.06
C TYR A 12 -13.38 -6.13 -0.67
N MET A 13 -14.66 -6.21 -0.28
CA MET A 13 -15.03 -6.73 1.04
C MET A 13 -14.61 -8.18 1.19
N ASP A 14 -14.80 -8.99 0.13
CA ASP A 14 -14.39 -10.38 0.15
C ASP A 14 -12.87 -10.50 0.22
N ARG A 15 -12.17 -9.67 -0.53
CA ARG A 15 -10.71 -9.68 -0.52
C ARG A 15 -10.17 -9.23 0.83
N ILE A 16 -10.79 -8.21 1.44
CA ILE A 16 -10.40 -7.76 2.76
C ILE A 16 -10.58 -8.87 3.78
N ALA A 17 -11.71 -9.56 3.73
CA ALA A 17 -11.98 -10.66 4.66
C ALA A 17 -10.94 -11.77 4.52
N THR A 18 -10.61 -12.14 3.29
CA THR A 18 -9.63 -13.19 3.02
C THR A 18 -8.25 -12.79 3.54
N LEU A 19 -7.84 -11.56 3.24
CA LEU A 19 -6.52 -11.08 3.65
C LEU A 19 -6.43 -10.93 5.16
N SER A 20 -7.52 -10.48 5.79
CA SER A 20 -7.58 -10.35 7.25
C SER A 20 -7.45 -11.72 7.91
N GLU A 21 -8.07 -12.73 7.31
CA GLU A 21 -7.98 -14.10 7.82
C GLU A 21 -6.55 -14.61 7.73
N LEU A 22 -5.88 -14.35 6.61
CA LEU A 22 -4.48 -14.73 6.45
C LEU A 22 -3.61 -14.09 7.52
N LEU A 23 -3.86 -12.83 7.83
CA LEU A 23 -3.09 -12.11 8.84
C LEU A 23 -3.39 -12.60 10.25
N THR A 24 -4.59 -13.13 10.49
CA THR A 24 -4.91 -13.75 11.77
C THR A 24 -4.03 -14.97 12.00
N GLN A 25 -3.82 -15.75 10.94
CA GLN A 25 -3.01 -16.96 11.01
C GLN A 25 -1.52 -16.67 10.91
N ASP A 26 -1.15 -15.63 10.19
CA ASP A 26 0.25 -15.27 9.95
C ASP A 26 0.39 -13.75 10.02
N PRO A 27 0.50 -13.20 11.24
CA PRO A 27 0.56 -11.74 11.41
C PRO A 27 1.76 -11.07 10.75
N ASN A 28 2.78 -11.83 10.40
CA ASN A 28 3.99 -11.28 9.79
C ASN A 28 4.00 -11.43 8.26
N ASN A 29 2.87 -11.81 7.68
CA ASN A 29 2.79 -12.00 6.24
C ASN A 29 2.74 -10.62 5.55
N ALA A 30 3.91 -10.18 5.07
CA ALA A 30 4.04 -8.86 4.44
C ALA A 30 3.16 -8.73 3.20
N PHE A 31 3.11 -9.77 2.38
CA PHE A 31 2.33 -9.73 1.16
C PHE A 31 0.84 -9.56 1.46
N ALA A 32 0.34 -10.28 2.45
CA ALA A 32 -1.08 -10.18 2.83
C ALA A 32 -1.39 -8.79 3.38
N ARG A 33 -0.49 -8.22 4.18
CA ARG A 33 -0.71 -6.88 4.74
C ARG A 33 -0.66 -5.83 3.64
N TYR A 34 0.27 -5.96 2.70
CA TYR A 34 0.33 -5.08 1.55
C TYR A 34 -0.99 -5.14 0.77
N GLY A 35 -1.48 -6.35 0.50
CA GLY A 35 -2.75 -6.53 -0.20
C GLY A 35 -3.91 -5.90 0.55
N LEU A 36 -3.96 -6.07 1.87
CA LEU A 36 -5.02 -5.49 2.68
C LEU A 36 -4.99 -3.96 2.61
N ALA A 37 -3.80 -3.37 2.71
CA ALA A 37 -3.66 -1.92 2.60
C ALA A 37 -4.14 -1.43 1.23
N MET A 38 -3.80 -2.16 0.17
CA MET A 38 -4.22 -1.81 -1.19
C MET A 38 -5.74 -1.85 -1.33
N GLU A 39 -6.39 -2.86 -0.76
CA GLU A 39 -7.85 -2.96 -0.85
C GLU A 39 -8.52 -1.81 -0.12
N HIS A 40 -8.02 -1.44 1.05
CA HIS A 40 -8.56 -0.27 1.76
C HIS A 40 -8.37 1.01 0.95
N SER A 41 -7.20 1.18 0.35
CA SER A 41 -6.92 2.36 -0.48
C SER A 41 -7.88 2.42 -1.67
N ASN A 42 -8.09 1.30 -2.34
CA ASN A 42 -8.99 1.23 -3.48
C ASN A 42 -10.44 1.51 -3.09
N ALA A 43 -10.79 1.18 -1.86
CA ALA A 43 -12.14 1.43 -1.36
C ALA A 43 -12.33 2.87 -0.86
N GLY A 44 -11.27 3.66 -0.87
CA GLY A 44 -11.33 5.03 -0.38
C GLY A 44 -11.17 5.15 1.13
N ASP A 45 -10.88 4.05 1.81
CA ASP A 45 -10.65 4.06 3.25
C ASP A 45 -9.17 4.32 3.50
N PHE A 46 -8.77 5.56 3.31
CA PHE A 46 -7.35 5.93 3.36
C PHE A 46 -6.78 5.79 4.77
N ALA A 47 -7.57 6.03 5.79
CA ALA A 47 -7.10 5.91 7.17
C ALA A 47 -6.67 4.48 7.47
N ARG A 48 -7.48 3.50 7.11
CA ARG A 48 -7.13 2.10 7.34
C ARG A 48 -5.98 1.65 6.45
N ALA A 49 -5.98 2.12 5.20
CA ALA A 49 -4.89 1.80 4.28
C ALA A 49 -3.56 2.26 4.85
N LEU A 50 -3.51 3.50 5.34
CA LEU A 50 -2.28 4.07 5.87
C LEU A 50 -1.84 3.37 7.15
N ASP A 51 -2.79 2.94 7.96
CA ASP A 51 -2.47 2.18 9.16
C ASP A 51 -1.79 0.86 8.79
N GLU A 52 -2.33 0.15 7.80
CA GLU A 52 -1.75 -1.12 7.35
C GLU A 52 -0.38 -0.92 6.68
N PHE A 53 -0.25 0.14 5.86
CA PHE A 53 1.06 0.45 5.28
C PHE A 53 2.09 0.76 6.37
N GLY A 54 1.67 1.47 7.42
CA GLY A 54 2.55 1.78 8.53
C GLY A 54 3.05 0.54 9.24
N LYS A 55 2.16 -0.40 9.51
CA LYS A 55 2.54 -1.68 10.13
C LYS A 55 3.47 -2.47 9.21
N LEU A 56 3.17 -2.49 7.92
CA LEU A 56 3.98 -3.19 6.93
C LEU A 56 5.40 -2.67 6.92
N LEU A 57 5.56 -1.37 6.83
CA LEU A 57 6.88 -0.76 6.68
C LEU A 57 7.67 -0.75 7.99
N ALA A 58 6.98 -0.72 9.13
CA ALA A 58 7.66 -0.85 10.42
C ALA A 58 8.30 -2.23 10.56
N ALA A 59 7.60 -3.27 10.09
CA ALA A 59 8.10 -4.64 10.16
C ALA A 59 9.03 -4.98 9.01
N ASN A 60 8.88 -4.30 7.87
CA ASN A 60 9.62 -4.61 6.63
C ASN A 60 10.10 -3.30 6.00
N PRO A 61 11.18 -2.69 6.54
CA PRO A 61 11.63 -1.37 6.07
C PRO A 61 12.09 -1.33 4.61
N ASP A 62 12.36 -2.48 4.02
CA ASP A 62 12.79 -2.54 2.64
C ASP A 62 11.74 -3.15 1.70
N TYR A 63 10.47 -3.10 2.12
CA TYR A 63 9.38 -3.51 1.26
C TYR A 63 9.03 -2.35 0.32
N VAL A 64 9.82 -2.23 -0.74
CA VAL A 64 9.81 -1.07 -1.63
C VAL A 64 8.41 -0.70 -2.16
N PRO A 65 7.59 -1.67 -2.67
CA PRO A 65 6.27 -1.29 -3.18
C PRO A 65 5.37 -0.65 -2.13
N GLY A 66 5.59 -0.95 -0.85
CA GLY A 66 4.80 -0.37 0.23
C GLY A 66 4.93 1.14 0.31
N TYR A 67 6.15 1.64 0.10
CA TYR A 67 6.38 3.09 0.13
C TYR A 67 5.65 3.78 -1.03
N GLN A 68 5.74 3.21 -2.22
CA GLN A 68 5.15 3.81 -3.40
C GLN A 68 3.62 3.87 -3.27
N MET A 69 3.02 2.77 -2.84
CA MET A 69 1.57 2.70 -2.71
C MET A 69 1.06 3.53 -1.54
N ALA A 70 1.83 3.59 -0.44
CA ALA A 70 1.48 4.47 0.67
C ALA A 70 1.50 5.93 0.22
N ALA A 71 2.50 6.30 -0.58
CA ALA A 71 2.60 7.67 -1.09
C ALA A 71 1.42 8.00 -2.01
N GLN A 72 1.03 7.07 -2.89
CA GLN A 72 -0.14 7.28 -3.74
C GLN A 72 -1.40 7.47 -2.90
N THR A 73 -1.54 6.69 -1.84
CA THR A 73 -2.68 6.80 -0.94
C THR A 73 -2.69 8.19 -0.25
N LEU A 74 -1.52 8.66 0.16
CA LEU A 74 -1.40 9.97 0.78
C LEU A 74 -1.76 11.09 -0.18
N VAL A 75 -1.38 10.97 -1.45
CA VAL A 75 -1.76 11.94 -2.47
C VAL A 75 -3.28 11.94 -2.64
N LYS A 76 -3.90 10.77 -2.72
CA LYS A 76 -5.35 10.67 -2.85
C LYS A 76 -6.06 11.24 -1.63
N ALA A 77 -5.44 11.13 -0.46
CA ALA A 77 -5.99 11.67 0.79
C ALA A 77 -5.71 13.16 0.96
N ALA A 78 -5.12 13.80 -0.05
CA ALA A 78 -4.76 15.21 -0.04
C ALA A 78 -3.76 15.57 1.08
N ARG A 79 -2.77 14.68 1.25
CA ARG A 79 -1.71 14.85 2.26
C ARG A 79 -0.34 14.84 1.58
N PRO A 80 -0.05 15.84 0.73
CA PRO A 80 1.15 15.82 -0.10
C PRO A 80 2.47 15.93 0.67
N SER A 81 2.50 16.62 1.80
CA SER A 81 3.73 16.72 2.58
C SER A 81 4.17 15.36 3.11
N GLU A 82 3.20 14.58 3.58
CA GLU A 82 3.48 13.24 4.07
C GLU A 82 3.86 12.30 2.92
N ALA A 83 3.22 12.51 1.75
CA ALA A 83 3.57 11.73 0.57
C ALA A 83 5.03 11.97 0.17
N LYS A 84 5.49 13.21 0.25
CA LYS A 84 6.89 13.52 -0.08
C LYS A 84 7.84 12.77 0.85
N SER A 85 7.57 12.80 2.15
CA SER A 85 8.41 12.06 3.12
C SER A 85 8.39 10.57 2.83
N MET A 86 7.22 10.03 2.51
CA MET A 86 7.09 8.62 2.21
C MET A 86 7.90 8.25 0.97
N LEU A 87 7.88 9.10 -0.06
CA LEU A 87 8.65 8.86 -1.27
C LEU A 87 10.16 8.95 -1.02
N GLU A 88 10.59 9.91 -0.21
CA GLU A 88 12.00 10.02 0.12
C GLU A 88 12.50 8.75 0.81
N ASN A 89 11.72 8.23 1.75
CA ASN A 89 12.05 6.99 2.43
C ASN A 89 12.03 5.81 1.46
N GLY A 90 11.06 5.81 0.56
CA GLY A 90 10.94 4.74 -0.44
C GLY A 90 12.10 4.74 -1.42
N ILE A 91 12.54 5.93 -1.84
CA ILE A 91 13.71 6.05 -2.73
C ILE A 91 14.94 5.49 -2.04
N ALA A 92 15.14 5.83 -0.76
CA ALA A 92 16.26 5.29 0.01
C ALA A 92 16.20 3.76 0.09
N SER A 93 14.99 3.22 0.30
CA SER A 93 14.79 1.78 0.35
C SER A 93 15.11 1.13 -1.00
N ALA A 94 14.63 1.75 -2.08
CA ALA A 94 14.88 1.23 -3.44
C ALA A 94 16.39 1.21 -3.71
N GLN A 95 17.11 2.24 -3.28
CA GLN A 95 18.57 2.29 -3.45
C GLN A 95 19.24 1.16 -2.68
N ARG A 96 18.81 0.92 -1.45
CA ARG A 96 19.38 -0.20 -0.66
C ARG A 96 19.15 -1.54 -1.33
N LYS A 97 18.00 -1.69 -1.99
CA LYS A 97 17.64 -2.94 -2.67
C LYS A 97 18.20 -3.03 -4.09
N GLY A 98 18.76 -1.96 -4.60
CA GLY A 98 19.23 -1.93 -5.98
C GLY A 98 18.09 -1.92 -7.00
N ASP A 99 16.92 -1.43 -6.60
CA ASP A 99 15.73 -1.40 -7.45
C ASP A 99 15.64 -0.04 -8.15
N SER A 100 16.37 0.09 -9.25
CA SER A 100 16.46 1.36 -9.96
C SER A 100 15.14 1.75 -10.64
N HIS A 101 14.34 0.77 -11.02
CA HIS A 101 13.03 1.05 -11.62
C HIS A 101 12.11 1.73 -10.61
N ALA A 102 12.00 1.15 -9.40
CA ALA A 102 11.18 1.73 -8.35
C ALA A 102 11.71 3.09 -7.94
N GLU A 103 13.03 3.23 -7.86
CA GLU A 103 13.66 4.50 -7.52
C GLU A 103 13.25 5.58 -8.50
N SER A 104 13.34 5.29 -9.79
CA SER A 104 12.98 6.25 -10.86
C SER A 104 11.51 6.63 -10.78
N GLU A 105 10.64 5.65 -10.57
CA GLU A 105 9.19 5.92 -10.49
C GLU A 105 8.86 6.80 -9.30
N MET A 106 9.45 6.52 -8.15
CA MET A 106 9.18 7.32 -6.96
C MET A 106 9.79 8.72 -7.08
N GLN A 107 10.94 8.84 -7.75
CA GLN A 107 11.53 10.15 -7.98
C GLN A 107 10.61 10.98 -8.88
N ALA A 108 10.03 10.38 -9.92
CA ALA A 108 9.09 11.06 -10.79
C ALA A 108 7.85 11.55 -10.01
N MET A 109 7.33 10.72 -9.13
CA MET A 109 6.20 11.12 -8.28
C MET A 109 6.57 12.27 -7.36
N LEU A 110 7.77 12.21 -6.79
CA LEU A 110 8.26 13.26 -5.90
C LEU A 110 8.40 14.58 -6.63
N ASP A 111 8.94 14.54 -7.84
CA ASP A 111 9.09 15.73 -8.66
C ASP A 111 7.73 16.36 -8.99
N GLU A 112 6.74 15.52 -9.28
CA GLU A 112 5.39 15.97 -9.57
C GLU A 112 4.76 16.69 -8.39
N ILE A 113 4.91 16.12 -7.19
CA ILE A 113 4.36 16.70 -5.97
C ILE A 113 5.08 18.01 -5.63
N GLY A 114 6.40 18.02 -5.84
CA GLY A 114 7.22 19.17 -5.48
C GLY A 114 7.01 20.37 -6.37
N SER A 115 6.46 20.16 -7.56
CA SER A 115 6.15 21.31 -8.42
C SER A 115 4.77 21.87 -8.12
#